data_c77a99cfa22e550a97ab98642d09b5a9
#
_entry.id   c77a99cfa22e550a97ab98642d09b5a9
#
_cell.length_a   1.000
_cell.length_b   1.000
_cell.length_c   1.000
_cell.angle_alpha   90.00
_cell.angle_beta   90.00
_cell.angle_gamma   90.00
#
_symmetry.space_group_name_H-M   'P 1'
#
loop_
_entity.id
_entity.type
_entity.pdbx_description
1 polymer ?
#
loop_
_entity_poly.entity_id
_entity_poly.type
_entity_poly.pdbx_seq_one_letter_code
_entity_poly.pdbx_strand_id
1 'polypeptide(L)'
;MGLVALDAVVARAGGLLMSFNGPVCDLWAVLRHAAVADRLRQAIEERGHAVEGWLRDLDDPMPLLRYALTRDDARLHLAAEDLMTNMEWEAVPNAVPTPGGHEVIRVAHAAGKPVAIASDASQMAIDGYLQRHDLASLVTAVGRCNYSPAAFKPSTWSASLAARLVKVDVNACVFVGFTPLDMRIARELGMRSIGLVTARTDAATLRAAGTDLILGPDGMNLVAESLRRC
;
A
#
# COMPACT_ATOMS: atom_id res chain seq x y z
N MET A 1 -27.62 0.67 -3.86
CA MET A 1 -27.11 1.48 -2.74
C MET A 1 -25.61 1.81 -2.84
N GLY A 2 -24.79 0.97 -3.45
CA GLY A 2 -23.32 1.15 -3.48
C GLY A 2 -22.80 2.37 -4.25
N LEU A 3 -23.25 2.64 -5.48
CA LEU A 3 -22.70 3.71 -6.33
C LEU A 3 -22.99 5.12 -5.81
N VAL A 4 -24.20 5.39 -5.33
CA VAL A 4 -24.56 6.69 -4.74
C VAL A 4 -23.72 6.99 -3.49
N ALA A 5 -23.42 5.95 -2.69
CA ALA A 5 -22.55 6.10 -1.53
C ALA A 5 -21.09 6.36 -1.93
N LEU A 6 -20.60 5.72 -3.00
CA LEU A 6 -19.27 5.95 -3.54
C LEU A 6 -19.12 7.38 -4.05
N ASP A 7 -20.07 7.84 -4.87
CA ASP A 7 -20.06 9.21 -5.40
C ASP A 7 -20.05 10.25 -4.27
N ALA A 8 -20.85 10.04 -3.22
CA ALA A 8 -20.87 10.94 -2.08
C ALA A 8 -19.55 10.97 -1.30
N VAL A 9 -18.87 9.82 -1.17
CA VAL A 9 -17.57 9.74 -0.49
C VAL A 9 -16.48 10.39 -1.33
N VAL A 10 -16.41 10.09 -2.63
CA VAL A 10 -15.41 10.61 -3.54
C VAL A 10 -15.56 12.12 -3.77
N ALA A 11 -16.79 12.61 -3.94
CA ALA A 11 -17.06 14.03 -4.13
C ALA A 11 -16.60 14.89 -2.94
N ARG A 12 -16.85 14.40 -1.72
CA ARG A 12 -16.51 15.12 -0.48
C ARG A 12 -15.04 15.00 -0.08
N ALA A 13 -14.27 14.11 -0.72
CA ALA A 13 -12.87 13.92 -0.39
C ALA A 13 -12.06 15.15 -0.76
N GLY A 14 -11.29 15.69 0.18
CA GLY A 14 -10.28 16.71 -0.07
C GLY A 14 -9.10 16.18 -0.87
N GLY A 15 -8.79 14.88 -0.74
CA GLY A 15 -7.76 14.15 -1.47
C GLY A 15 -7.93 12.64 -1.38
N LEU A 16 -7.23 11.91 -2.22
CA LEU A 16 -7.18 10.46 -2.21
C LEU A 16 -5.82 9.97 -1.72
N LEU A 17 -5.82 9.13 -0.70
CA LEU A 17 -4.65 8.35 -0.31
C LEU A 17 -4.86 6.91 -0.77
N MET A 18 -3.83 6.31 -1.34
CA MET A 18 -3.91 4.95 -1.88
C MET A 18 -2.74 4.10 -1.37
N SER A 19 -3.00 2.84 -1.04
CA SER A 19 -1.92 1.86 -0.97
C SER A 19 -1.31 1.66 -2.37
N PHE A 20 -0.02 1.36 -2.45
CA PHE A 20 0.63 1.09 -3.74
C PHE A 20 0.22 -0.27 -4.27
N ASN A 21 0.55 -1.32 -3.52
CA ASN A 21 0.13 -2.67 -3.87
C ASN A 21 -1.39 -2.82 -3.64
N GLY A 22 -2.08 -3.42 -4.57
CA GLY A 22 -3.54 -3.55 -4.61
C GLY A 22 -4.21 -2.43 -5.40
N PRO A 23 -4.35 -1.19 -4.92
CA PRO A 23 -5.01 -0.11 -5.65
C PRO A 23 -4.29 0.36 -6.92
N VAL A 24 -2.96 0.42 -6.92
CA VAL A 24 -2.19 0.92 -8.08
C VAL A 24 -1.74 -0.22 -8.98
N CYS A 25 -1.15 -1.26 -8.38
CA CYS A 25 -0.66 -2.44 -9.11
C CYS A 25 -0.62 -3.67 -8.20
N ASP A 26 -0.41 -4.83 -8.78
CA ASP A 26 0.12 -6.01 -8.09
C ASP A 26 1.63 -6.09 -8.37
N LEU A 27 2.43 -5.59 -7.44
CA LEU A 27 3.89 -5.60 -7.53
C LEU A 27 4.44 -7.04 -7.58
N TRP A 28 3.75 -7.95 -6.91
CA TRP A 28 4.18 -9.34 -6.72
C TRP A 28 3.52 -10.34 -7.67
N ALA A 29 2.95 -9.87 -8.77
CA ALA A 29 2.21 -10.70 -9.71
C ALA A 29 3.03 -11.90 -10.25
N VAL A 30 4.33 -11.72 -10.43
CA VAL A 30 5.24 -12.75 -10.96
C VAL A 30 6.12 -13.33 -9.85
N LEU A 31 6.66 -12.48 -8.97
CA LEU A 31 7.50 -12.92 -7.86
C LEU A 31 6.62 -13.30 -6.66
N ARG A 32 6.55 -14.60 -6.37
CA ARG A 32 5.71 -15.11 -5.29
C ARG A 32 6.19 -14.62 -3.92
N HIS A 33 5.27 -14.13 -3.10
CA HIS A 33 5.53 -13.71 -1.72
C HIS A 33 6.33 -14.74 -0.92
N ALA A 34 5.99 -16.02 -1.03
CA ALA A 34 6.70 -17.11 -0.38
C ALA A 34 8.21 -17.13 -0.71
N ALA A 35 8.58 -16.90 -1.97
CA ALA A 35 9.99 -16.88 -2.37
C ALA A 35 10.75 -15.71 -1.73
N VAL A 36 10.10 -14.58 -1.54
CA VAL A 36 10.68 -13.41 -0.84
C VAL A 36 10.81 -13.72 0.66
N ALA A 37 9.78 -14.31 1.26
CA ALA A 37 9.79 -14.73 2.65
C ALA A 37 10.89 -15.75 2.93
N ASP A 38 11.10 -16.73 2.04
CA ASP A 38 12.18 -17.72 2.16
C ASP A 38 13.57 -17.06 2.17
N ARG A 39 13.81 -16.12 1.26
CA ARG A 39 15.08 -15.40 1.22
C ARG A 39 15.32 -14.54 2.47
N LEU A 40 14.27 -13.90 3.01
CA LEU A 40 14.38 -13.16 4.27
C LEU A 40 14.66 -14.08 5.45
N ARG A 41 14.01 -15.25 5.54
CA ARG A 41 14.30 -16.26 6.57
C ARG A 41 15.76 -16.68 6.50
N GLN A 42 16.22 -17.05 5.31
CA GLN A 42 17.62 -17.44 5.11
C GLN A 42 18.59 -16.33 5.57
N ALA A 43 18.34 -15.07 5.17
CA ALA A 43 19.18 -13.94 5.55
C ALA A 43 19.19 -13.68 7.07
N ILE A 44 18.09 -13.94 7.77
CA ILE A 44 17.97 -13.85 9.23
C ILE A 44 18.76 -14.97 9.90
N GLU A 45 18.61 -16.22 9.43
CA GLU A 45 19.25 -17.41 10.00
C GLU A 45 20.77 -17.43 9.77
N GLU A 46 21.24 -17.00 8.59
CA GLU A 46 22.67 -16.85 8.27
C GLU A 46 23.39 -15.87 9.20
N ARG A 47 22.66 -14.98 9.86
CA ARG A 47 23.18 -14.04 10.86
C ARG A 47 23.00 -14.50 12.30
N GLY A 48 22.64 -15.77 12.48
CA GLY A 48 22.52 -16.40 13.80
C GLY A 48 21.23 -16.08 14.55
N HIS A 49 20.23 -15.48 13.89
CA HIS A 49 18.92 -15.23 14.50
C HIS A 49 17.93 -16.34 14.12
N ALA A 50 17.33 -16.98 15.12
CA ALA A 50 16.35 -18.04 14.87
C ALA A 50 15.00 -17.47 14.41
N VAL A 51 14.44 -18.03 13.35
CA VAL A 51 13.06 -17.75 12.93
C VAL A 51 12.17 -18.87 13.46
N GLU A 52 11.36 -18.57 14.47
CA GLU A 52 10.55 -19.55 15.20
C GLU A 52 9.06 -19.26 15.15
N GLY A 53 8.27 -20.26 15.58
CA GLY A 53 6.83 -20.17 15.70
C GLY A 53 6.15 -19.84 14.36
N TRP A 54 5.14 -18.99 14.42
CA TRP A 54 4.31 -18.64 13.26
C TRP A 54 5.06 -17.93 12.10
N LEU A 55 6.23 -17.33 12.38
CA LEU A 55 7.08 -16.70 11.35
C LEU A 55 7.73 -17.71 10.41
N ARG A 56 7.92 -18.96 10.86
CA ARG A 56 8.61 -19.99 10.09
C ARG A 56 7.85 -20.37 8.82
N ASP A 57 6.54 -20.47 8.91
CA ASP A 57 5.68 -20.98 7.83
C ASP A 57 4.92 -19.83 7.10
N LEU A 58 5.30 -18.60 7.35
CA LEU A 58 4.60 -17.45 6.80
C LEU A 58 5.06 -17.12 5.38
N ASP A 59 4.13 -17.03 4.45
CA ASP A 59 4.39 -16.65 3.06
C ASP A 59 4.53 -15.13 2.85
N ASP A 60 4.08 -14.31 3.82
CA ASP A 60 4.18 -12.85 3.74
C ASP A 60 5.57 -12.40 4.23
N PRO A 61 6.36 -11.71 3.40
CA PRO A 61 7.69 -11.23 3.78
C PRO A 61 7.69 -10.07 4.79
N MET A 62 6.60 -9.30 4.88
CA MET A 62 6.57 -8.09 5.71
C MET A 62 6.74 -8.34 7.21
N PRO A 63 6.12 -9.37 7.82
CA PRO A 63 6.38 -9.72 9.21
C PRO A 63 7.82 -10.17 9.46
N LEU A 64 8.46 -10.85 8.50
CA LEU A 64 9.86 -11.27 8.59
C LEU A 64 10.80 -10.07 8.52
N LEU A 65 10.57 -9.13 7.61
CA LEU A 65 11.32 -7.87 7.54
C LEU A 65 11.19 -7.12 8.87
N ARG A 66 9.98 -6.99 9.37
CA ARG A 66 9.71 -6.32 10.65
C ARG A 66 10.41 -7.00 11.81
N TYR A 67 10.41 -8.33 11.85
CA TYR A 67 11.15 -9.12 12.83
C TYR A 67 12.66 -8.83 12.76
N ALA A 68 13.25 -8.86 11.56
CA ALA A 68 14.66 -8.54 11.37
C ALA A 68 15.01 -7.16 11.94
N LEU A 69 14.20 -6.14 11.65
CA LEU A 69 14.41 -4.77 12.08
C LEU A 69 14.18 -4.52 13.59
N THR A 70 13.61 -5.47 14.31
CA THR A 70 13.47 -5.39 15.79
C THR A 70 14.63 -6.07 16.54
N ARG A 71 15.56 -6.70 15.84
CA ARG A 71 16.75 -7.30 16.48
C ARG A 71 17.79 -6.23 16.77
N ASP A 72 18.59 -6.43 17.78
CA ASP A 72 19.75 -5.54 18.06
C ASP A 72 20.95 -5.98 17.20
N ASP A 73 20.78 -5.86 15.86
CA ASP A 73 21.78 -6.23 14.88
C ASP A 73 21.69 -5.32 13.65
N ALA A 74 22.50 -4.28 13.61
CA ALA A 74 22.53 -3.31 12.51
C ALA A 74 22.89 -3.94 11.14
N ARG A 75 23.68 -5.04 11.12
CA ARG A 75 24.03 -5.73 9.88
C ARG A 75 22.84 -6.52 9.33
N LEU A 76 22.03 -7.11 10.23
CA LEU A 76 20.78 -7.75 9.84
C LEU A 76 19.79 -6.72 9.30
N HIS A 77 19.68 -5.56 9.95
CA HIS A 77 18.79 -4.47 9.47
C HIS A 77 19.11 -4.08 8.02
N LEU A 78 20.41 -3.77 7.76
CA LEU A 78 20.88 -3.42 6.42
C LEU A 78 20.57 -4.52 5.41
N ALA A 79 20.95 -5.75 5.72
CA ALA A 79 20.77 -6.86 4.80
C ALA A 79 19.30 -7.19 4.51
N ALA A 80 18.42 -7.13 5.49
CA ALA A 80 17.00 -7.41 5.31
C ALA A 80 16.31 -6.30 4.49
N GLU A 81 16.64 -5.03 4.75
CA GLU A 81 16.13 -3.89 3.97
C GLU A 81 16.66 -3.88 2.54
N ASP A 82 17.95 -4.10 2.34
CA ASP A 82 18.54 -4.16 1.01
C ASP A 82 17.97 -5.33 0.20
N LEU A 83 17.83 -6.50 0.82
CA LEU A 83 17.22 -7.66 0.19
C LEU A 83 15.79 -7.35 -0.25
N MET A 84 14.97 -6.83 0.65
CA MET A 84 13.57 -6.53 0.36
C MET A 84 13.45 -5.45 -0.73
N THR A 85 14.24 -4.38 -0.63
CA THR A 85 14.24 -3.28 -1.60
C THR A 85 14.67 -3.74 -2.99
N ASN A 86 15.72 -4.58 -3.07
CA ASN A 86 16.19 -5.12 -4.34
C ASN A 86 15.15 -6.05 -4.98
N MET A 87 14.50 -6.90 -4.19
CA MET A 87 13.44 -7.79 -4.71
C MET A 87 12.21 -7.01 -5.18
N GLU A 88 11.83 -5.96 -4.47
CA GLU A 88 10.76 -5.06 -4.90
C GLU A 88 11.14 -4.33 -6.21
N TRP A 89 12.38 -3.87 -6.32
CA TRP A 89 12.88 -3.24 -7.55
C TRP A 89 12.90 -4.20 -8.74
N GLU A 90 13.37 -5.42 -8.55
CA GLU A 90 13.36 -6.48 -9.57
C GLU A 90 11.94 -6.88 -9.99
N ALA A 91 10.95 -6.71 -9.13
CA ALA A 91 9.56 -6.98 -9.43
C ALA A 91 8.90 -5.89 -10.30
N VAL A 92 9.39 -4.65 -10.25
CA VAL A 92 8.79 -3.50 -10.96
C VAL A 92 8.53 -3.73 -12.45
N PRO A 93 9.46 -4.29 -13.25
CA PRO A 93 9.21 -4.52 -14.68
C PRO A 93 8.05 -5.45 -15.00
N ASN A 94 7.71 -6.33 -14.05
CA ASN A 94 6.69 -7.37 -14.17
C ASN A 94 5.45 -7.09 -13.31
N ALA A 95 5.40 -5.94 -12.64
CA ALA A 95 4.24 -5.54 -11.86
C ALA A 95 3.02 -5.34 -12.78
N VAL A 96 1.89 -5.88 -12.37
CA VAL A 96 0.65 -5.81 -13.15
C VAL A 96 -0.20 -4.64 -12.69
N PRO A 97 -0.51 -3.66 -13.56
CA PRO A 97 -1.40 -2.56 -13.20
C PRO A 97 -2.77 -3.06 -12.73
N THR A 98 -3.27 -2.52 -11.63
CA THR A 98 -4.64 -2.78 -11.22
C THR A 98 -5.62 -2.11 -12.18
N PRO A 99 -6.62 -2.83 -12.72
CA PRO A 99 -7.63 -2.25 -13.59
C PRO A 99 -8.26 -1.00 -12.99
N GLY A 100 -8.18 0.14 -13.67
CA GLY A 100 -8.64 1.45 -13.18
C GLY A 100 -7.68 2.19 -12.23
N GLY A 101 -6.62 1.56 -11.70
CA GLY A 101 -5.72 2.19 -10.73
C GLY A 101 -5.00 3.43 -11.28
N HIS A 102 -4.38 3.30 -12.45
CA HIS A 102 -3.75 4.42 -13.14
C HIS A 102 -4.75 5.50 -13.54
N GLU A 103 -5.95 5.09 -13.95
CA GLU A 103 -7.01 6.00 -14.37
C GLU A 103 -7.51 6.86 -13.21
N VAL A 104 -7.63 6.30 -12.01
CA VAL A 104 -7.95 7.08 -10.79
C VAL A 104 -6.94 8.20 -10.60
N ILE A 105 -5.64 7.91 -10.73
CA ILE A 105 -4.59 8.94 -10.60
C ILE A 105 -4.74 10.03 -11.64
N ARG A 106 -4.92 9.65 -12.93
CA ARG A 106 -5.04 10.62 -14.03
C ARG A 106 -6.30 11.49 -13.92
N VAL A 107 -7.44 10.86 -13.64
CA VAL A 107 -8.72 11.58 -13.52
C VAL A 107 -8.72 12.51 -12.32
N ALA A 108 -8.23 12.06 -11.16
CA ALA A 108 -8.14 12.90 -9.98
C ALA A 108 -7.20 14.09 -10.20
N HIS A 109 -6.03 13.86 -10.81
CA HIS A 109 -5.11 14.93 -11.16
C HIS A 109 -5.75 15.96 -12.11
N ALA A 110 -6.42 15.50 -13.18
CA ALA A 110 -7.14 16.37 -14.13
C ALA A 110 -8.26 17.17 -13.47
N ALA A 111 -8.90 16.62 -12.44
CA ALA A 111 -9.92 17.31 -11.65
C ALA A 111 -9.34 18.22 -10.55
N GLY A 112 -8.02 18.35 -10.45
CA GLY A 112 -7.36 19.13 -9.40
C GLY A 112 -7.49 18.52 -8.00
N LYS A 113 -7.88 17.24 -7.89
CA LYS A 113 -8.00 16.52 -6.62
C LYS A 113 -6.65 15.86 -6.29
N PRO A 114 -5.99 16.22 -5.18
CA PRO A 114 -4.71 15.66 -4.81
C PRO A 114 -4.77 14.15 -4.61
N VAL A 115 -3.76 13.44 -5.13
CA VAL A 115 -3.58 12.01 -4.93
C VAL A 115 -2.22 11.75 -4.28
N ALA A 116 -2.19 10.90 -3.27
CA ALA A 116 -0.95 10.43 -2.68
C ALA A 116 -0.95 8.91 -2.49
N ILE A 117 0.22 8.30 -2.56
CA ILE A 117 0.47 6.91 -2.23
C ILE A 117 1.09 6.83 -0.84
N ALA A 118 0.58 5.96 0.02
CA ALA A 118 1.12 5.64 1.34
C ALA A 118 1.30 4.12 1.46
N SER A 119 2.54 3.64 1.47
CA SER A 119 2.84 2.21 1.30
C SER A 119 4.01 1.73 2.15
N ASP A 120 4.01 0.43 2.47
CA ASP A 120 5.17 -0.28 3.03
C ASP A 120 6.13 -0.81 1.94
N ALA A 121 5.83 -0.63 0.65
CA ALA A 121 6.79 -0.88 -0.42
C ALA A 121 7.92 0.17 -0.39
N SER A 122 9.13 -0.21 -0.84
CA SER A 122 10.26 0.71 -0.88
C SER A 122 9.97 1.91 -1.77
N GLN A 123 10.47 3.08 -1.39
CA GLN A 123 10.34 4.29 -2.20
C GLN A 123 10.90 4.06 -3.60
N MET A 124 12.04 3.34 -3.71
CA MET A 124 12.68 3.02 -4.98
C MET A 124 11.77 2.24 -5.93
N ALA A 125 11.07 1.22 -5.43
CA ALA A 125 10.15 0.44 -6.27
C ALA A 125 8.93 1.26 -6.69
N ILE A 126 8.38 2.08 -5.79
CA ILE A 126 7.24 2.96 -6.11
C ILE A 126 7.65 3.96 -7.20
N ASP A 127 8.77 4.66 -7.02
CA ASP A 127 9.24 5.68 -7.96
C ASP A 127 9.55 5.07 -9.32
N GLY A 128 10.23 3.91 -9.35
CA GLY A 128 10.53 3.19 -10.59
C GLY A 128 9.26 2.76 -11.34
N TYR A 129 8.25 2.28 -10.62
CA TYR A 129 6.96 1.95 -11.22
C TYR A 129 6.23 3.18 -11.77
N LEU A 130 6.15 4.25 -10.98
CA LEU A 130 5.47 5.48 -11.39
C LEU A 130 6.14 6.13 -12.60
N GLN A 131 7.48 6.13 -12.66
CA GLN A 131 8.23 6.61 -13.83
C GLN A 131 7.93 5.77 -15.07
N ARG A 132 7.94 4.45 -14.93
CA ARG A 132 7.69 3.52 -16.05
C ARG A 132 6.30 3.67 -16.67
N HIS A 133 5.33 4.17 -15.92
CA HIS A 133 3.93 4.31 -16.33
C HIS A 133 3.48 5.77 -16.54
N ASP A 134 4.42 6.72 -16.56
CA ASP A 134 4.15 8.16 -16.74
C ASP A 134 3.19 8.72 -15.68
N LEU A 135 3.34 8.29 -14.44
CA LEU A 135 2.51 8.72 -13.30
C LEU A 135 3.27 9.58 -12.29
N ALA A 136 4.60 9.63 -12.36
CA ALA A 136 5.45 10.25 -11.33
C ALA A 136 5.14 11.74 -11.10
N SER A 137 4.72 12.48 -12.13
CA SER A 137 4.34 13.89 -12.03
C SER A 137 2.91 14.13 -11.54
N LEU A 138 2.09 13.07 -11.45
CA LEU A 138 0.67 13.15 -11.18
C LEU A 138 0.32 12.81 -9.72
N VAL A 139 1.23 12.19 -8.98
CA VAL A 139 0.98 11.64 -7.65
C VAL A 139 2.21 11.81 -6.74
N THR A 140 1.95 12.16 -5.49
CA THR A 140 2.99 12.14 -4.45
C THR A 140 3.05 10.75 -3.82
N ALA A 141 4.26 10.21 -3.63
CA ALA A 141 4.41 8.88 -3.01
C ALA A 141 5.25 8.95 -1.73
N VAL A 142 4.79 8.21 -0.72
CA VAL A 142 5.52 7.94 0.53
C VAL A 142 5.61 6.44 0.69
N GLY A 143 6.77 5.93 0.37
CA GLY A 143 7.14 4.52 0.54
C GLY A 143 7.69 4.24 1.93
N ARG A 144 8.19 3.02 2.10
CA ARG A 144 8.86 2.57 3.32
C ARG A 144 10.04 3.49 3.64
N CYS A 145 10.04 3.98 4.88
CA CYS A 145 11.17 4.73 5.41
C CYS A 145 12.22 3.73 5.91
N ASN A 146 13.44 3.89 5.41
CA ASN A 146 14.54 2.99 5.67
C ASN A 146 14.79 2.77 7.17
N TYR A 147 14.98 1.51 7.55
CA TYR A 147 15.44 1.02 8.85
C TYR A 147 14.58 1.40 10.07
N SER A 148 13.35 1.89 9.89
CA SER A 148 12.46 2.22 11.01
C SER A 148 11.22 1.33 11.05
N PRO A 149 11.23 0.23 11.82
CA PRO A 149 10.06 -0.64 11.95
C PRO A 149 8.83 0.09 12.52
N ALA A 150 9.04 1.19 13.25
CA ALA A 150 7.96 2.01 13.78
C ALA A 150 7.18 2.79 12.70
N ALA A 151 7.74 2.91 11.49
CA ALA A 151 7.07 3.58 10.38
C ALA A 151 6.17 2.64 9.55
N PHE A 152 6.32 1.31 9.70
CA PHE A 152 5.49 0.33 8.99
C PHE A 152 4.05 0.31 9.49
N LYS A 153 3.13 -0.03 8.61
CA LYS A 153 1.73 -0.30 9.00
C LYS A 153 1.69 -1.33 10.14
N PRO A 154 0.95 -1.12 11.22
CA PRO A 154 -0.19 -0.21 11.35
C PRO A 154 0.17 1.23 11.76
N SER A 155 1.43 1.67 11.71
CA SER A 155 1.78 3.07 11.93
C SER A 155 1.05 3.97 10.92
N THR A 156 0.58 5.10 11.39
CA THR A 156 -0.07 6.12 10.57
C THR A 156 0.93 7.04 9.87
N TRP A 157 2.24 6.83 10.07
CA TRP A 157 3.30 7.73 9.62
C TRP A 157 3.25 8.03 8.12
N SER A 158 3.24 7.00 7.28
CA SER A 158 3.25 7.18 5.81
C SER A 158 2.00 7.90 5.31
N ALA A 159 0.82 7.55 5.83
CA ALA A 159 -0.44 8.19 5.45
C ALA A 159 -0.51 9.66 5.93
N SER A 160 -0.08 9.94 7.16
CA SER A 160 -0.02 11.30 7.69
C SER A 160 0.97 12.18 6.93
N LEU A 161 2.14 11.63 6.58
CA LEU A 161 3.14 12.34 5.79
C LEU A 161 2.63 12.60 4.36
N ALA A 162 1.99 11.60 3.73
CA ALA A 162 1.43 11.72 2.40
C ALA A 162 0.36 12.82 2.32
N ALA A 163 -0.60 12.85 3.26
CA ALA A 163 -1.63 13.90 3.34
C ALA A 163 -0.99 15.29 3.50
N ARG A 164 0.02 15.43 4.38
CA ARG A 164 0.74 16.68 4.58
C ARG A 164 1.47 17.16 3.33
N LEU A 165 2.11 16.27 2.59
CA LEU A 165 2.83 16.61 1.36
C LEU A 165 1.90 17.12 0.26
N VAL A 166 0.69 16.56 0.16
CA VAL A 166 -0.34 17.04 -0.78
C VAL A 166 -1.18 18.19 -0.21
N LYS A 167 -0.86 18.67 1.00
CA LYS A 167 -1.49 19.82 1.67
C LYS A 167 -3.00 19.65 1.89
N VAL A 168 -3.42 18.45 2.28
CA VAL A 168 -4.80 18.13 2.61
C VAL A 168 -4.87 17.70 4.07
N ASP A 169 -5.89 18.15 4.79
CA ASP A 169 -6.17 17.65 6.13
C ASP A 169 -6.43 16.16 6.07
N VAL A 170 -5.73 15.40 6.91
CA VAL A 170 -5.73 13.93 6.83
C VAL A 170 -7.13 13.34 6.98
N ASN A 171 -7.97 13.90 7.85
CA ASN A 171 -9.35 13.47 8.05
C ASN A 171 -10.30 13.85 6.91
N ALA A 172 -9.90 14.76 6.02
CA ALA A 172 -10.61 15.07 4.78
C ALA A 172 -10.22 14.14 3.62
N CYS A 173 -9.21 13.29 3.81
CA CYS A 173 -8.82 12.32 2.79
C CYS A 173 -9.72 11.08 2.81
N VAL A 174 -9.80 10.42 1.66
CA VAL A 174 -10.32 9.05 1.52
C VAL A 174 -9.14 8.11 1.32
N PHE A 175 -9.06 7.05 2.11
CA PHE A 175 -8.02 6.02 1.96
C PHE A 175 -8.55 4.84 1.14
N VAL A 176 -7.90 4.55 0.03
CA VAL A 176 -8.17 3.37 -0.80
C VAL A 176 -7.11 2.32 -0.53
N GLY A 177 -7.51 1.19 0.04
CA GLY A 177 -6.62 0.10 0.42
C GLY A 177 -7.23 -1.27 0.16
N PHE A 178 -6.52 -2.33 0.53
CA PHE A 178 -7.00 -3.71 0.35
C PHE A 178 -6.70 -4.61 1.55
N THR A 179 -6.06 -4.08 2.60
CA THR A 179 -5.71 -4.86 3.79
C THR A 179 -6.45 -4.37 5.04
N PRO A 180 -6.64 -5.23 6.06
CA PRO A 180 -7.14 -4.80 7.36
C PRO A 180 -6.30 -3.69 8.01
N LEU A 181 -4.99 -3.66 7.74
CA LEU A 181 -4.09 -2.62 8.25
C LEU A 181 -4.38 -1.26 7.61
N ASP A 182 -4.67 -1.22 6.32
CA ASP A 182 -5.08 0.00 5.61
C ASP A 182 -6.34 0.59 6.24
N MET A 183 -7.34 -0.25 6.51
CA MET A 183 -8.60 0.16 7.12
C MET A 183 -8.42 0.66 8.56
N ARG A 184 -7.52 0.03 9.31
CA ARG A 184 -7.17 0.47 10.66
C ARG A 184 -6.54 1.88 10.63
N ILE A 185 -5.59 2.12 9.72
CA ILE A 185 -4.94 3.42 9.54
C ILE A 185 -5.97 4.49 9.19
N ALA A 186 -6.84 4.21 8.21
CA ALA A 186 -7.90 5.14 7.82
C ALA A 186 -8.78 5.52 9.02
N ARG A 187 -9.23 4.54 9.80
CA ARG A 187 -10.05 4.77 10.99
C ARG A 187 -9.32 5.58 12.07
N GLU A 188 -8.05 5.26 12.34
CA GLU A 188 -7.24 5.94 13.35
C GLU A 188 -7.02 7.42 13.01
N LEU A 189 -6.89 7.72 11.73
CA LEU A 189 -6.73 9.09 11.20
C LEU A 189 -8.05 9.80 10.90
N GLY A 190 -9.19 9.17 11.17
CA GLY A 190 -10.51 9.75 10.91
C GLY A 190 -10.86 9.87 9.41
N MET A 191 -10.14 9.17 8.54
CA MET A 191 -10.42 9.12 7.11
C MET A 191 -11.61 8.19 6.81
N ARG A 192 -12.32 8.47 5.72
CA ARG A 192 -13.20 7.48 5.11
C ARG A 192 -12.37 6.44 4.36
N SER A 193 -12.83 5.20 4.34
CA SER A 193 -12.10 4.08 3.75
C SER A 193 -12.86 3.40 2.62
N ILE A 194 -12.13 3.07 1.55
CA ILE A 194 -12.58 2.22 0.46
C ILE A 194 -11.68 0.99 0.44
N GLY A 195 -12.25 -0.18 0.71
CA GLY A 195 -11.55 -1.46 0.69
C GLY A 195 -11.79 -2.20 -0.62
N LEU A 196 -10.72 -2.64 -1.28
CA LEU A 196 -10.78 -3.43 -2.50
C LEU A 196 -10.68 -4.92 -2.17
N VAL A 197 -11.63 -5.70 -2.66
CA VAL A 197 -11.53 -7.16 -2.64
C VAL A 197 -10.47 -7.59 -3.66
N THR A 198 -9.56 -8.43 -3.21
CA THR A 198 -8.46 -8.97 -4.03
C THR A 198 -8.38 -10.48 -3.86
N ALA A 199 -7.49 -11.15 -4.59
CA ALA A 199 -7.23 -12.57 -4.37
C ALA A 199 -6.74 -12.90 -2.94
N ARG A 200 -6.22 -11.91 -2.20
CA ARG A 200 -5.65 -12.07 -0.85
C ARG A 200 -6.54 -11.55 0.28
N THR A 201 -7.57 -10.76 -0.02
CA THR A 201 -8.43 -10.17 1.01
C THR A 201 -9.88 -10.16 0.53
N ASP A 202 -10.73 -10.86 1.24
CA ASP A 202 -12.16 -10.94 0.94
C ASP A 202 -12.98 -9.81 1.59
N ALA A 203 -14.24 -9.71 1.19
CA ALA A 203 -15.15 -8.69 1.71
C ALA A 203 -15.48 -8.88 3.20
N ALA A 204 -15.44 -10.11 3.73
CA ALA A 204 -15.71 -10.38 5.14
C ALA A 204 -14.59 -9.83 6.03
N THR A 205 -13.35 -10.07 5.62
CA THR A 205 -12.14 -9.55 6.29
C THR A 205 -12.13 -8.01 6.32
N LEU A 206 -12.42 -7.37 5.18
CA LEU A 206 -12.50 -5.89 5.09
C LEU A 206 -13.65 -5.35 5.98
N ARG A 207 -14.81 -6.02 5.98
CA ARG A 207 -15.93 -5.61 6.83
C ARG A 207 -15.60 -5.70 8.32
N ALA A 208 -14.94 -6.78 8.72
CA ALA A 208 -14.47 -6.97 10.10
C ALA A 208 -13.44 -5.89 10.52
N ALA A 209 -12.66 -5.36 9.58
CA ALA A 209 -11.74 -4.25 9.81
C ALA A 209 -12.44 -2.87 9.92
N GLY A 210 -13.75 -2.79 9.68
CA GLY A 210 -14.53 -1.56 9.80
C GLY A 210 -14.46 -0.66 8.56
N THR A 211 -14.31 -1.26 7.37
CA THR A 211 -14.29 -0.54 6.09
C THR A 211 -15.63 0.16 5.80
N ASP A 212 -15.59 1.44 5.42
CA ASP A 212 -16.80 2.20 5.10
C ASP A 212 -17.46 1.73 3.78
N LEU A 213 -16.67 1.53 2.73
CA LEU A 213 -17.14 1.03 1.44
C LEU A 213 -16.24 -0.13 0.98
N ILE A 214 -16.86 -1.21 0.53
CA ILE A 214 -16.14 -2.38 -0.01
C ILE A 214 -16.51 -2.52 -1.48
N LEU A 215 -15.49 -2.55 -2.33
CA LEU A 215 -15.63 -2.68 -3.77
C LEU A 215 -15.03 -4.02 -4.24
N GLY A 216 -15.61 -4.59 -5.28
CA GLY A 216 -15.12 -5.81 -5.92
C GLY A 216 -13.84 -5.58 -6.77
N PRO A 217 -13.46 -6.56 -7.60
CA PRO A 217 -12.24 -6.49 -8.42
C PRO A 217 -12.20 -5.28 -9.36
N ASP A 218 -13.35 -4.81 -9.85
CA ASP A 218 -13.45 -3.61 -10.71
C ASP A 218 -13.53 -2.30 -9.92
N GLY A 219 -13.27 -2.35 -8.63
CA GLY A 219 -13.47 -1.22 -7.72
C GLY A 219 -12.76 0.06 -8.13
N MET A 220 -11.54 -0.04 -8.65
CA MET A 220 -10.80 1.15 -9.10
C MET A 220 -11.42 1.80 -10.35
N ASN A 221 -12.01 1.03 -11.26
CA ASN A 221 -12.80 1.58 -12.36
C ASN A 221 -14.00 2.38 -11.85
N LEU A 222 -14.72 1.86 -10.86
CA LEU A 222 -15.84 2.56 -10.23
C LEU A 222 -15.41 3.86 -9.53
N VAL A 223 -14.23 3.86 -8.87
CA VAL A 223 -13.66 5.09 -8.28
C VAL A 223 -13.32 6.10 -9.37
N ALA A 224 -12.69 5.68 -10.47
CA ALA A 224 -12.39 6.57 -11.60
C ALA A 224 -13.64 7.17 -12.24
N GLU A 225 -14.68 6.35 -12.45
CA GLU A 225 -15.99 6.82 -12.95
C GLU A 225 -16.65 7.80 -11.99
N SER A 226 -16.58 7.54 -10.68
CA SER A 226 -17.12 8.45 -9.66
C SER A 226 -16.40 9.80 -9.69
N LEU A 227 -15.07 9.81 -9.83
CA LEU A 227 -14.27 11.03 -9.98
C LEU A 227 -14.66 11.87 -11.21
N ARG A 228 -15.03 11.21 -12.33
CA ARG A 228 -15.47 11.94 -13.54
C ARG A 228 -16.84 12.60 -13.40
N ARG A 229 -17.65 12.14 -12.43
CA ARG A 229 -18.99 12.71 -12.15
C ARG A 229 -18.97 13.87 -11.16
N CYS A 230 -17.85 14.07 -10.46
CA CYS A 230 -17.67 15.14 -9.50
C CYS A 230 -17.08 16.39 -10.13
#